data_9517217b687b08df84ef46d7cb78f317
#
_entry.id   9517217b687b08df84ef46d7cb78f317
#
_cell.length_a   1.000
_cell.length_b   1.000
_cell.length_c   1.000
_cell.angle_alpha   90.00
_cell.angle_beta   90.00
_cell.angle_gamma   90.00
#
_symmetry.space_group_name_H-M   'P 1'
#
loop_
_entity.id
_entity.type
_entity.pdbx_description
1 polymer ?
#
loop_
_entity_poly.entity_id
_entity_poly.type
_entity_poly.pdbx_seq_one_letter_code
_entity_poly.pdbx_strand_id
1 'polypeptide(L)'
;EHFFDGYRNNPGYAMRVLHAAQEAGADVLCLCDTNGGTLPDELYTVVGKVREAFPQVRVGIHCHNDSGCAVASSLLAVRAGAVQVQGTFIGIGERCGNANLSTIVPNLRLKMGMDCKGDLPMLRHTAAQIAELCNMQLPSGRPYVGASAFAHKGGMHIDGVSKLSRS
;
A
#
# COMPACT_ATOMS: atom_id res chain seq x y z
N GLU A 1 -5.78 -12.58 -10.07
CA GLU A 1 -4.97 -12.47 -8.84
C GLU A 1 -4.10 -13.70 -8.67
N HIS A 2 -2.88 -13.52 -8.21
CA HIS A 2 -1.93 -14.60 -7.99
C HIS A 2 -1.37 -14.54 -6.56
N PHE A 3 -1.50 -15.62 -5.81
CA PHE A 3 -1.04 -15.70 -4.42
C PHE A 3 0.49 -15.76 -4.33
N PHE A 4 1.06 -14.88 -3.53
CA PHE A 4 2.50 -14.71 -3.37
C PHE A 4 3.19 -15.94 -2.79
N ASP A 5 2.53 -16.67 -1.89
CA ASP A 5 3.05 -17.93 -1.35
C ASP A 5 3.26 -19.00 -2.42
N GLY A 6 2.44 -19.02 -3.45
CA GLY A 6 2.66 -19.87 -4.63
C GLY A 6 3.98 -19.54 -5.32
N TYR A 7 4.33 -18.25 -5.43
CA TYR A 7 5.59 -17.81 -5.98
C TYR A 7 6.79 -18.25 -5.13
N ARG A 8 6.71 -18.13 -3.81
CA ARG A 8 7.77 -18.57 -2.89
C ARG A 8 8.03 -20.06 -2.96
N ASN A 9 6.96 -20.87 -2.94
CA ASN A 9 7.04 -22.32 -2.90
C ASN A 9 7.46 -22.94 -4.24
N ASN A 10 7.01 -22.35 -5.35
CA ASN A 10 7.31 -22.82 -6.70
C ASN A 10 7.32 -21.67 -7.70
N PRO A 11 8.40 -20.88 -7.76
CA PRO A 11 8.50 -19.71 -8.65
C PRO A 11 8.26 -20.06 -10.13
N GLY A 12 8.75 -21.19 -10.57
CA GLY A 12 8.58 -21.65 -11.95
C GLY A 12 7.13 -21.93 -12.31
N TYR A 13 6.37 -22.52 -11.39
CA TYR A 13 4.94 -22.74 -11.57
C TYR A 13 4.17 -21.42 -11.54
N ALA A 14 4.47 -20.56 -10.58
CA ALA A 14 3.86 -19.25 -10.48
C ALA A 14 4.02 -18.43 -11.77
N MET A 15 5.22 -18.42 -12.35
CA MET A 15 5.47 -17.73 -13.62
C MET A 15 4.68 -18.34 -14.78
N ARG A 16 4.49 -19.66 -14.83
CA ARG A 16 3.62 -20.31 -15.85
C ARG A 16 2.16 -19.89 -15.68
N VAL A 17 1.67 -19.78 -14.45
CA VAL A 17 0.29 -19.31 -14.17
C VAL A 17 0.11 -17.88 -14.64
N LEU A 18 1.06 -16.99 -14.33
CA LEU A 18 1.02 -15.60 -14.79
C LEU A 18 1.06 -15.51 -16.33
N HIS A 19 1.85 -16.36 -16.98
CA HIS A 19 1.92 -16.44 -18.45
C HIS A 19 0.58 -16.88 -19.04
N ALA A 20 -0.01 -17.94 -18.51
CA ALA A 20 -1.33 -18.39 -18.94
C ALA A 20 -2.42 -17.32 -18.76
N ALA A 21 -2.36 -16.56 -17.67
CA ALA A 21 -3.27 -15.43 -17.44
C ALA A 21 -3.08 -14.31 -18.48
N GLN A 22 -1.84 -13.99 -18.82
CA GLN A 22 -1.52 -13.03 -19.89
C GLN A 22 -2.04 -13.51 -21.24
N GLU A 23 -1.80 -14.76 -21.60
CA GLU A 23 -2.27 -15.35 -22.86
C GLU A 23 -3.81 -15.36 -22.95
N ALA A 24 -4.48 -15.54 -21.81
CA ALA A 24 -5.94 -15.45 -21.72
C ALA A 24 -6.47 -14.01 -21.76
N GLY A 25 -5.62 -12.99 -21.86
CA GLY A 25 -6.00 -11.59 -22.02
C GLY A 25 -6.19 -10.82 -20.71
N ALA A 26 -5.53 -11.22 -19.63
CA ALA A 26 -5.57 -10.46 -18.37
C ALA A 26 -5.01 -9.04 -18.54
N ASP A 27 -5.76 -8.02 -18.13
CA ASP A 27 -5.33 -6.62 -18.18
C ASP A 27 -4.30 -6.27 -17.12
N VAL A 28 -4.35 -6.93 -15.97
CA VAL A 28 -3.47 -6.71 -14.82
C VAL A 28 -3.11 -8.04 -14.19
N LEU A 29 -1.84 -8.26 -13.92
CA LEU A 29 -1.36 -9.36 -13.09
C LEU A 29 -1.17 -8.84 -11.66
N CYS A 30 -2.12 -9.14 -10.78
CA CYS A 30 -2.06 -8.69 -9.39
C CYS A 30 -1.44 -9.77 -8.51
N LEU A 31 -0.31 -9.44 -7.87
CA LEU A 31 0.36 -10.31 -6.91
C LEU A 31 -0.22 -10.07 -5.52
N CYS A 32 -0.64 -11.15 -4.84
CA CYS A 32 -1.35 -11.06 -3.57
C CYS A 32 -0.52 -11.68 -2.44
N ASP A 33 0.01 -10.83 -1.54
CA ASP A 33 0.59 -11.28 -0.26
C ASP A 33 -0.55 -11.54 0.73
N THR A 34 -1.26 -12.65 0.50
CA THR A 34 -2.49 -13.01 1.23
C THR A 34 -2.22 -13.32 2.70
N ASN A 35 -1.07 -13.91 3.02
CA ASN A 35 -0.67 -14.18 4.39
C ASN A 35 -0.08 -12.96 5.11
N GLY A 36 0.26 -11.91 4.37
CA GLY A 36 0.83 -10.68 4.94
C GLY A 36 2.18 -10.87 5.60
N GLY A 37 2.89 -11.96 5.27
CA GLY A 37 4.15 -12.35 5.88
C GLY A 37 5.38 -12.04 5.05
N THR A 38 5.22 -11.50 3.84
CA THR A 38 6.36 -11.17 2.96
C THR A 38 7.00 -9.85 3.40
N LEU A 39 8.31 -9.87 3.56
CA LEU A 39 9.06 -8.65 3.87
C LEU A 39 9.16 -7.74 2.63
N PRO A 40 9.25 -6.41 2.84
CA PRO A 40 9.19 -5.44 1.74
C PRO A 40 10.28 -5.59 0.66
N ASP A 41 11.49 -5.99 1.04
CA ASP A 41 12.63 -6.21 0.14
C ASP A 41 12.44 -7.46 -0.74
N GLU A 42 11.91 -8.54 -0.17
CA GLU A 42 11.55 -9.73 -0.93
C GLU A 42 10.45 -9.41 -1.95
N LEU A 43 9.42 -8.70 -1.51
CA LEU A 43 8.32 -8.29 -2.37
C LEU A 43 8.79 -7.38 -3.51
N TYR A 44 9.67 -6.41 -3.23
CA TYR A 44 10.30 -5.57 -4.25
C TYR A 44 10.98 -6.41 -5.32
N THR A 45 11.77 -7.41 -4.89
CA THR A 45 12.50 -8.32 -5.80
C THR A 45 11.57 -9.13 -6.69
N VAL A 46 10.50 -9.68 -6.12
CA VAL A 46 9.55 -10.52 -6.87
C VAL A 46 8.75 -9.67 -7.87
N VAL A 47 8.24 -8.53 -7.45
CA VAL A 47 7.51 -7.61 -8.35
C VAL A 47 8.41 -7.17 -9.51
N GLY A 48 9.67 -6.84 -9.25
CA GLY A 48 10.64 -6.50 -10.28
C GLY A 48 10.82 -7.62 -11.31
N LYS A 49 11.01 -8.86 -10.86
CA LYS A 49 11.12 -10.03 -11.75
C LYS A 49 9.87 -10.26 -12.60
N VAL A 50 8.69 -10.10 -12.01
CA VAL A 50 7.43 -10.23 -12.76
C VAL A 50 7.31 -9.11 -13.78
N ARG A 51 7.63 -7.86 -13.41
CA ARG A 51 7.64 -6.73 -14.36
C ARG A 51 8.58 -6.95 -15.54
N GLU A 52 9.77 -7.51 -15.27
CA GLU A 52 10.77 -7.84 -16.29
C GLU A 52 10.30 -8.91 -17.26
N ALA A 53 9.65 -9.96 -16.71
CA ALA A 53 9.11 -11.07 -17.50
C ALA A 53 7.87 -10.69 -18.31
N PHE A 54 7.06 -9.74 -17.82
CA PHE A 54 5.80 -9.31 -18.45
C PHE A 54 5.77 -7.79 -18.76
N PRO A 55 6.65 -7.27 -19.62
CA PRO A 55 6.81 -5.84 -19.86
C PRO A 55 5.57 -5.18 -20.47
N GLN A 56 4.71 -5.93 -21.13
CA GLN A 56 3.52 -5.44 -21.82
C GLN A 56 2.26 -5.47 -20.95
N VAL A 57 2.29 -6.15 -19.79
CA VAL A 57 1.15 -6.28 -18.89
C VAL A 57 1.33 -5.42 -17.67
N ARG A 58 0.27 -4.80 -17.20
CA ARG A 58 0.28 -4.05 -15.95
C ARG A 58 0.41 -5.00 -14.75
N VAL A 59 1.26 -4.66 -13.79
CA VAL A 59 1.41 -5.42 -12.55
C VAL A 59 0.72 -4.67 -11.41
N GLY A 60 -0.07 -5.39 -10.63
CA GLY A 60 -0.71 -4.90 -9.42
C GLY A 60 -0.15 -5.59 -8.17
N ILE A 61 -0.45 -5.02 -7.01
CA ILE A 61 -0.09 -5.55 -5.70
C ILE A 61 -1.26 -5.46 -4.72
N HIS A 62 -1.44 -6.54 -3.94
CA HIS A 62 -2.39 -6.62 -2.84
C HIS A 62 -1.70 -7.20 -1.61
N CYS A 63 -1.57 -6.42 -0.53
CA CYS A 63 -0.88 -6.86 0.68
C CYS A 63 -1.79 -6.88 1.89
N HIS A 64 -1.75 -7.97 2.67
CA HIS A 64 -2.25 -8.01 4.04
C HIS A 64 -1.19 -7.51 5.03
N ASN A 65 -1.63 -7.16 6.24
CA ASN A 65 -0.82 -6.41 7.20
C ASN A 65 -0.38 -7.23 8.41
N ASP A 66 -0.30 -8.55 8.28
CA ASP A 66 -0.02 -9.45 9.41
C ASP A 66 1.39 -9.24 10.00
N SER A 67 2.37 -8.89 9.17
CA SER A 67 3.72 -8.48 9.59
C SER A 67 3.84 -6.98 9.91
N GLY A 68 2.76 -6.20 9.80
CA GLY A 68 2.80 -4.74 9.94
C GLY A 68 3.42 -4.00 8.75
N CYS A 69 3.73 -4.69 7.65
CA CYS A 69 4.52 -4.15 6.54
C CYS A 69 3.70 -3.80 5.28
N ALA A 70 2.39 -4.00 5.27
CA ALA A 70 1.58 -3.88 4.06
C ALA A 70 1.73 -2.53 3.33
N VAL A 71 1.83 -1.42 4.05
CA VAL A 71 2.06 -0.08 3.46
C VAL A 71 3.44 -0.01 2.82
N ALA A 72 4.49 -0.40 3.54
CA ALA A 72 5.87 -0.37 3.05
C ALA A 72 6.03 -1.28 1.82
N SER A 73 5.48 -2.49 1.90
CA SER A 73 5.46 -3.46 0.81
C SER A 73 4.78 -2.91 -0.43
N SER A 74 3.61 -2.29 -0.28
CA SER A 74 2.88 -1.67 -1.40
C SER A 74 3.67 -0.52 -2.05
N LEU A 75 4.30 0.34 -1.25
CA LEU A 75 5.13 1.43 -1.79
C LEU A 75 6.38 0.93 -2.51
N LEU A 76 7.01 -0.14 -2.01
CA LEU A 76 8.14 -0.77 -2.69
C LEU A 76 7.71 -1.51 -3.95
N ALA A 77 6.53 -2.15 -3.97
CA ALA A 77 5.98 -2.72 -5.20
C ALA A 77 5.83 -1.66 -6.30
N VAL A 78 5.33 -0.47 -5.96
CA VAL A 78 5.22 0.65 -6.91
C VAL A 78 6.60 1.06 -7.42
N ARG A 79 7.62 1.14 -6.54
CA ARG A 79 9.01 1.40 -6.97
C ARG A 79 9.57 0.31 -7.88
N ALA A 80 9.16 -0.94 -7.69
CA ALA A 80 9.52 -2.07 -8.55
C ALA A 80 8.75 -2.11 -9.88
N GLY A 81 7.81 -1.17 -10.09
CA GLY A 81 7.06 -1.03 -11.34
C GLY A 81 5.60 -1.51 -11.29
N ALA A 82 5.04 -1.79 -10.12
CA ALA A 82 3.60 -1.99 -10.00
C ALA A 82 2.86 -0.67 -10.27
N VAL A 83 1.78 -0.74 -11.05
CA VAL A 83 0.96 0.41 -11.44
C VAL A 83 -0.43 0.40 -10.80
N GLN A 84 -0.73 -0.65 -10.06
CA GLN A 84 -1.97 -0.78 -9.31
C GLN A 84 -1.66 -1.23 -7.88
N VAL A 85 -2.27 -0.56 -6.90
CA VAL A 85 -2.26 -0.99 -5.50
C VAL A 85 -3.68 -1.25 -5.06
N GLN A 86 -3.94 -2.44 -4.56
CA GLN A 86 -5.19 -2.79 -3.91
C GLN A 86 -5.01 -2.67 -2.39
N GLY A 87 -6.02 -2.15 -1.74
CA GLY A 87 -6.04 -1.97 -0.30
C GLY A 87 -7.40 -1.44 0.17
N THR A 88 -7.49 -1.08 1.43
CA THR A 88 -8.72 -0.52 2.01
C THR A 88 -8.44 0.78 2.75
N PHE A 89 -9.41 1.67 2.78
CA PHE A 89 -9.33 2.85 3.62
C PHE A 89 -9.25 2.43 5.09
N ILE A 90 -8.42 3.15 5.85
CA ILE A 90 -8.06 2.85 7.25
C ILE A 90 -7.54 1.43 7.52
N GLY A 91 -7.27 0.63 6.48
CA GLY A 91 -6.68 -0.68 6.58
C GLY A 91 -7.64 -1.78 7.04
N ILE A 92 -8.95 -1.62 6.87
CA ILE A 92 -9.93 -2.64 7.22
C ILE A 92 -9.67 -3.91 6.40
N GLY A 93 -9.79 -5.07 7.02
CA GLY A 93 -9.64 -6.35 6.33
C GLY A 93 -9.47 -7.51 7.28
N GLU A 94 -9.27 -8.67 6.69
CA GLU A 94 -9.11 -9.94 7.39
C GLU A 94 -7.88 -9.90 8.32
N ARG A 95 -7.98 -10.53 9.48
CA ARG A 95 -6.94 -10.64 10.52
C ARG A 95 -6.38 -9.26 10.95
N CYS A 96 -5.16 -8.92 10.51
CA CYS A 96 -4.50 -7.64 10.82
C CYS A 96 -4.81 -6.52 9.81
N GLY A 97 -5.70 -6.79 8.85
CA GLY A 97 -6.17 -5.84 7.85
C GLY A 97 -5.41 -5.89 6.53
N ASN A 98 -5.79 -5.00 5.64
CA ASN A 98 -5.19 -4.78 4.33
C ASN A 98 -4.22 -3.59 4.34
N ALA A 99 -3.52 -3.43 3.23
CA ALA A 99 -2.75 -2.23 2.96
C ALA A 99 -3.63 -0.97 3.11
N ASN A 100 -3.21 -0.05 3.98
CA ASN A 100 -4.00 1.12 4.34
C ASN A 100 -3.88 2.22 3.29
N LEU A 101 -4.91 2.39 2.46
CA LEU A 101 -4.93 3.41 1.41
C LEU A 101 -4.89 4.84 1.96
N SER A 102 -5.42 5.10 3.17
CA SER A 102 -5.30 6.42 3.80
C SER A 102 -3.87 6.78 4.20
N THR A 103 -2.95 5.82 4.19
CA THR A 103 -1.51 6.05 4.37
C THR A 103 -0.76 5.96 3.03
N ILE A 104 -1.13 5.04 2.15
CA ILE A 104 -0.46 4.82 0.86
C ILE A 104 -0.62 6.03 -0.07
N VAL A 105 -1.85 6.53 -0.25
CA VAL A 105 -2.14 7.65 -1.17
C VAL A 105 -1.31 8.90 -0.84
N PRO A 106 -1.26 9.40 0.41
CA PRO A 106 -0.41 10.55 0.72
C PRO A 106 1.08 10.26 0.56
N ASN A 107 1.56 9.03 0.83
CA ASN A 107 2.96 8.69 0.58
C ASN A 107 3.30 8.70 -0.91
N LEU A 108 2.45 8.14 -1.77
CA LEU A 108 2.64 8.18 -3.23
C LEU A 108 2.73 9.61 -3.74
N ARG A 109 1.81 10.48 -3.31
CA ARG A 109 1.76 11.88 -3.77
C ARG A 109 2.85 12.75 -3.16
N LEU A 110 2.97 12.76 -1.82
CA LEU A 110 3.81 13.73 -1.10
C LEU A 110 5.27 13.29 -1.00
N LYS A 111 5.56 11.98 -1.01
CA LYS A 111 6.91 11.45 -0.82
C LYS A 111 7.52 10.87 -2.09
N MET A 112 6.68 10.34 -2.99
CA MET A 112 7.14 9.73 -4.22
C MET A 112 6.85 10.57 -5.47
N GLY A 113 6.11 11.69 -5.35
CA GLY A 113 5.79 12.58 -6.45
C GLY A 113 4.90 11.96 -7.53
N MET A 114 4.15 10.90 -7.17
CA MET A 114 3.33 10.18 -8.14
C MET A 114 1.94 10.81 -8.24
N ASP A 115 1.45 10.96 -9.46
CA ASP A 115 0.07 11.38 -9.69
C ASP A 115 -0.88 10.19 -9.50
N CYS A 116 -1.56 10.18 -8.38
CA CYS A 116 -2.64 9.23 -8.10
C CYS A 116 -3.89 9.99 -7.67
N LYS A 117 -5.05 9.45 -8.03
CA LYS A 117 -6.34 10.05 -7.70
C LYS A 117 -6.56 10.10 -6.18
N GLY A 118 -7.24 11.13 -5.73
CA GLY A 118 -7.64 11.33 -4.34
C GLY A 118 -7.50 12.79 -3.91
N ASP A 119 -8.40 13.25 -3.07
CA ASP A 119 -8.38 14.58 -2.48
C ASP A 119 -7.72 14.50 -1.10
N LEU A 120 -6.45 14.92 -0.99
CA LEU A 120 -5.71 14.87 0.26
C LEU A 120 -6.33 15.72 1.38
N PRO A 121 -6.84 16.94 1.15
CA PRO A 121 -7.58 17.71 2.13
C PRO A 121 -8.76 16.96 2.75
N MET A 122 -9.46 16.14 1.98
CA MET A 122 -10.61 15.36 2.46
C MET A 122 -10.23 14.04 3.14
N LEU A 123 -8.96 13.65 3.10
CA LEU A 123 -8.51 12.33 3.55
C LEU A 123 -8.92 12.00 4.99
N ARG A 124 -8.71 12.94 5.91
CA ARG A 124 -9.07 12.76 7.33
C ARG A 124 -10.58 12.66 7.54
N HIS A 125 -11.33 13.52 6.86
CA HIS A 125 -12.80 13.50 6.93
C HIS A 125 -13.36 12.17 6.42
N THR A 126 -12.90 11.74 5.25
CA THR A 126 -13.29 10.45 4.64
C THR A 126 -12.93 9.27 5.56
N ALA A 127 -11.73 9.27 6.15
CA ALA A 127 -11.32 8.22 7.08
C ALA A 127 -12.20 8.16 8.33
N ALA A 128 -12.59 9.31 8.87
CA ALA A 128 -13.50 9.39 10.02
C ALA A 128 -14.90 8.88 9.68
N GLN A 129 -15.44 9.27 8.52
CA GLN A 129 -16.74 8.78 8.05
C GLN A 129 -16.76 7.27 7.83
N ILE A 130 -15.70 6.71 7.22
CA ILE A 130 -15.60 5.26 7.02
C ILE A 130 -15.53 4.53 8.37
N ALA A 131 -14.74 5.04 9.32
CA ALA A 131 -14.66 4.44 10.65
C ALA A 131 -16.03 4.45 11.35
N GLU A 132 -16.78 5.54 11.26
CA GLU A 132 -18.14 5.66 11.81
C GLU A 132 -19.11 4.66 11.16
N LEU A 133 -19.15 4.60 9.83
CA LEU A 133 -19.98 3.65 9.09
C LEU A 133 -19.67 2.19 9.41
N CYS A 134 -18.41 1.88 9.69
CA CYS A 134 -17.98 0.55 10.09
C CYS A 134 -18.11 0.29 11.61
N ASN A 135 -18.63 1.24 12.39
CA ASN A 135 -18.68 1.19 13.85
C ASN A 135 -17.29 0.89 14.47
N MET A 136 -16.25 1.53 13.94
CA MET A 136 -14.86 1.39 14.37
C MET A 136 -14.34 2.70 14.92
N GLN A 137 -13.45 2.62 15.91
CA GLN A 137 -12.70 3.78 16.37
C GLN A 137 -11.47 4.00 15.47
N LEU A 138 -11.30 5.24 14.99
CA LEU A 138 -10.08 5.62 14.30
C LEU A 138 -8.99 5.94 15.33
N PRO A 139 -7.91 5.12 15.45
CA PRO A 139 -6.86 5.36 16.43
C PRO A 139 -6.22 6.75 16.24
N SER A 140 -6.01 7.46 17.35
CA SER A 140 -5.47 8.84 17.32
C SER A 140 -4.09 8.95 16.67
N GLY A 141 -3.26 7.91 16.76
CA GLY A 141 -1.92 7.85 16.15
C GLY A 141 -1.87 7.36 14.70
N ARG A 142 -3.01 7.17 14.02
CA ARG A 142 -2.99 6.75 12.60
C ARG A 142 -2.28 7.79 11.73
N PRO A 143 -1.30 7.39 10.91
CA PRO A 143 -0.61 8.31 9.99
C PRO A 143 -1.59 9.08 9.11
N TYR A 144 -1.37 10.37 8.97
CA TYR A 144 -2.13 11.35 8.17
C TYR A 144 -3.57 11.63 8.61
N VAL A 145 -4.27 10.69 9.25
CA VAL A 145 -5.72 10.82 9.51
C VAL A 145 -6.09 10.84 11.01
N GLY A 146 -5.21 10.35 11.87
CA GLY A 146 -5.44 10.32 13.31
C GLY A 146 -5.41 11.72 13.95
N ALA A 147 -6.10 11.87 15.06
CA ALA A 147 -6.18 13.16 15.77
C ALA A 147 -4.79 13.69 16.22
N SER A 148 -3.86 12.78 16.51
CA SER A 148 -2.50 13.11 16.95
C SER A 148 -1.49 13.20 15.80
N ALA A 149 -1.88 12.93 14.55
CA ALA A 149 -0.94 12.83 13.42
C ALA A 149 -0.14 14.13 13.19
N PHE A 150 -0.70 15.28 13.55
CA PHE A 150 -0.08 16.61 13.40
C PHE A 150 0.03 17.35 14.73
N ALA A 151 -0.11 16.64 15.86
CA ALA A 151 -0.02 17.24 17.19
C ALA A 151 1.42 17.15 17.72
N HIS A 152 1.91 18.27 18.27
CA HIS A 152 3.23 18.38 18.88
C HIS A 152 3.10 18.81 20.34
N LYS A 153 3.79 18.11 21.25
CA LYS A 153 3.82 18.45 22.69
C LYS A 153 5.21 18.91 23.16
N GLY A 154 6.27 18.57 22.44
CA GLY A 154 7.63 18.93 22.79
C GLY A 154 8.00 20.32 22.28
N GLY A 155 8.65 21.17 23.12
CA GLY A 155 9.04 22.53 22.75
C GLY A 155 9.89 22.64 21.51
N MET A 156 10.87 21.72 21.31
CA MET A 156 11.68 21.65 20.09
C MET A 156 10.84 21.36 18.84
N HIS A 157 9.84 20.51 18.95
CA HIS A 157 8.96 20.19 17.82
C HIS A 157 8.08 21.38 17.46
N ILE A 158 7.57 22.11 18.45
CA ILE A 158 6.74 23.31 18.25
C ILE A 158 7.58 24.41 17.58
N ASP A 159 8.81 24.64 18.04
CA ASP A 159 9.73 25.63 17.46
C ASP A 159 10.08 25.27 16.00
N GLY A 160 10.36 23.99 15.71
CA GLY A 160 10.64 23.51 14.35
C GLY A 160 9.47 23.75 13.39
N VAL A 161 8.24 23.42 13.80
CA VAL A 161 7.04 23.66 12.98
C VAL A 161 6.79 25.14 12.76
N SER A 162 6.98 25.99 13.79
CA SER A 162 6.79 27.45 13.66
C SER A 162 7.79 28.09 12.68
N LYS A 163 8.99 27.54 12.55
CA LYS A 163 10.01 27.98 11.58
C LYS A 163 9.70 27.51 10.16
N LEU A 164 9.22 26.29 10.00
CA LEU A 164 8.86 25.72 8.68
C LEU A 164 7.59 26.34 8.08
N SER A 165 6.64 26.76 8.92
CA SER A 165 5.41 27.40 8.44
C SER A 165 5.63 28.83 7.90
N ARG A 166 6.85 29.37 8.00
CA ARG A 166 7.24 30.71 7.52
C ARG A 166 8.10 30.65 6.25
N SER A 167 8.41 29.47 5.75
CA SER A 167 9.11 29.22 4.50
C SER A 167 8.14 28.60 3.47
#